data_64429430c8e754ed235eefc194cac606
#
_entry.id   64429430c8e754ed235eefc194cac606
#
_cell.length_a   1.000
_cell.length_b   1.000
_cell.length_c   1.000
_cell.angle_alpha   90.00
_cell.angle_beta   90.00
_cell.angle_gamma   90.00
#
_symmetry.space_group_name_H-M   'P 1'
#
loop_
_entity.id
_entity.type
_entity.pdbx_description
1 polymer ?
#
loop_
_entity_poly.entity_id
_entity_poly.type
_entity_poly.pdbx_seq_one_letter_code
_entity_poly.pdbx_strand_id
1 'polypeptide(L)'
;MSEPLLKAILRLFAVAAREDEVTQQEREQIRTFLDEHLSQSTIDSYLLVFDEYVQKLLPRSHDLTTELARIHEICSEINPNLTQKQKVVVLLELINIVQADGIITDRESQLVDAIALNFRISPSEIESITTFVRGHQSTILDHSRI
;
A
#
# COMPACT_ATOMS: atom_id res chain seq x y z
N MET A 1 -4.67 10.18 -12.82
CA MET A 1 -3.97 8.87 -12.82
C MET A 1 -4.68 7.95 -13.78
N SER A 2 -3.94 7.22 -14.61
CA SER A 2 -4.55 6.30 -15.60
C SER A 2 -5.14 5.07 -14.91
N GLU A 3 -6.15 4.46 -15.54
CA GLU A 3 -6.76 3.24 -15.01
C GLU A 3 -5.77 2.08 -14.87
N PRO A 4 -4.91 1.76 -15.86
CA PRO A 4 -3.93 0.69 -15.68
C PRO A 4 -2.97 0.94 -14.54
N LEU A 5 -2.55 2.18 -14.33
CA LEU A 5 -1.66 2.55 -13.24
C LEU A 5 -2.34 2.38 -11.89
N LEU A 6 -3.59 2.83 -11.76
CA LEU A 6 -4.34 2.70 -10.52
C LEU A 6 -4.56 1.23 -10.17
N LYS A 7 -4.86 0.39 -11.17
CA LYS A 7 -4.99 -1.04 -10.96
C LYS A 7 -3.68 -1.69 -10.52
N ALA A 8 -2.55 -1.26 -11.10
CA ALA A 8 -1.24 -1.76 -10.68
C ALA A 8 -0.96 -1.41 -9.21
N ILE A 9 -1.29 -0.20 -8.79
CA ILE A 9 -1.14 0.22 -7.40
C ILE A 9 -2.02 -0.62 -6.48
N LEU A 10 -3.26 -0.90 -6.86
CA LEU A 10 -4.15 -1.77 -6.08
C LEU A 10 -3.63 -3.19 -5.96
N ARG A 11 -3.00 -3.73 -7.02
CA ARG A 11 -2.35 -5.05 -6.95
C ARG A 11 -1.21 -5.04 -5.94
N LEU A 12 -0.43 -3.96 -5.93
CA LEU A 12 0.66 -3.80 -4.98
C LEU A 12 0.13 -3.80 -3.53
N PHE A 13 -0.94 -3.05 -3.28
CA PHE A 13 -1.58 -3.01 -1.97
C PHE A 13 -2.11 -4.39 -1.57
N ALA A 14 -2.69 -5.14 -2.52
CA ALA A 14 -3.20 -6.49 -2.25
C ALA A 14 -2.09 -7.46 -1.84
N VAL A 15 -0.93 -7.37 -2.48
CA VAL A 15 0.22 -8.23 -2.12
C VAL A 15 0.72 -7.90 -0.72
N ALA A 16 0.79 -6.61 -0.38
CA ALA A 16 1.34 -6.16 0.90
C ALA A 16 0.37 -6.27 2.07
N ALA A 17 -0.93 -6.41 1.80
CA ALA A 17 -1.95 -6.53 2.85
C ALA A 17 -1.80 -7.83 3.63
N ARG A 18 -2.58 -7.99 4.70
CA ARG A 18 -2.47 -9.13 5.61
C ARG A 18 -2.63 -10.47 4.89
N GLU A 19 -1.87 -11.47 5.38
CA GLU A 19 -1.80 -12.80 4.78
C GLU A 19 -3.14 -13.54 4.79
N ASP A 20 -3.88 -13.46 5.89
CA ASP A 20 -5.08 -14.26 6.07
C ASP A 20 -6.31 -13.59 5.50
N GLU A 21 -6.45 -12.30 5.77
CA GLU A 21 -7.57 -11.51 5.28
C GLU A 21 -7.22 -10.02 5.35
N VAL A 22 -7.84 -9.24 4.47
CA VAL A 22 -7.76 -7.78 4.54
C VAL A 22 -8.72 -7.33 5.64
N THR A 23 -8.22 -6.62 6.64
CA THR A 23 -9.06 -6.10 7.72
C THR A 23 -9.96 -4.99 7.20
N GLN A 24 -11.01 -4.69 7.94
CA GLN A 24 -11.89 -3.57 7.61
C GLN A 24 -11.13 -2.24 7.64
N GLN A 25 -10.22 -2.08 8.59
CA GLN A 25 -9.40 -0.88 8.71
C GLN A 25 -8.48 -0.71 7.49
N GLU A 26 -7.87 -1.79 7.02
CA GLU A 26 -7.06 -1.77 5.79
C GLU A 26 -7.91 -1.39 4.58
N ARG A 27 -9.10 -1.97 4.47
CA ARG A 27 -10.01 -1.70 3.36
C ARG A 27 -10.51 -0.26 3.36
N GLU A 28 -10.78 0.30 4.54
CA GLU A 28 -11.16 1.71 4.68
C GLU A 28 -10.03 2.65 4.28
N GLN A 29 -8.79 2.28 4.60
CA GLN A 29 -7.63 3.08 4.19
C GLN A 29 -7.48 3.09 2.67
N ILE A 30 -7.74 1.96 2.03
CA ILE A 30 -7.75 1.87 0.56
C ILE A 30 -8.86 2.73 -0.01
N ARG A 31 -10.04 2.72 0.59
CA ARG A 31 -11.15 3.58 0.18
C ARG A 31 -10.75 5.06 0.26
N THR A 32 -10.07 5.45 1.32
CA THR A 32 -9.58 6.83 1.48
C THR A 32 -8.61 7.21 0.36
N PHE A 33 -7.69 6.30 0.01
CA PHE A 33 -6.79 6.52 -1.12
C PHE A 33 -7.57 6.70 -2.42
N LEU A 34 -8.54 5.84 -2.69
CA LEU A 34 -9.35 5.91 -3.90
C LEU A 34 -10.18 7.21 -3.96
N ASP A 35 -10.68 7.65 -2.80
CA ASP A 35 -11.47 8.88 -2.72
C ASP A 35 -10.68 10.10 -3.15
N GLU A 36 -9.38 10.10 -2.98
CA GLU A 36 -8.50 11.18 -3.42
C GLU A 36 -8.35 11.24 -4.95
N HIS A 37 -8.66 10.15 -5.66
CA HIS A 37 -8.40 10.01 -7.10
C HIS A 37 -9.64 9.77 -7.94
N LEU A 38 -10.77 9.40 -7.34
CA LEU A 38 -11.96 8.97 -8.04
C LEU A 38 -13.23 9.63 -7.49
N SER A 39 -14.26 9.68 -8.33
CA SER A 39 -15.59 10.07 -7.88
C SER A 39 -16.22 8.93 -7.05
N GLN A 40 -17.15 9.28 -6.18
CA GLN A 40 -17.86 8.33 -5.31
C GLN A 40 -18.46 7.16 -6.10
N SER A 41 -18.98 7.43 -7.29
CA SER A 41 -19.65 6.40 -8.11
C SER A 41 -18.71 5.31 -8.60
N THR A 42 -17.39 5.58 -8.66
CA THR A 42 -16.39 4.64 -9.18
C THR A 42 -15.59 3.95 -8.07
N ILE A 43 -15.61 4.47 -6.85
CA ILE A 43 -14.84 3.89 -5.74
C ILE A 43 -15.22 2.44 -5.49
N ASP A 44 -16.51 2.13 -5.43
CA ASP A 44 -16.98 0.77 -5.14
C ASP A 44 -16.53 -0.23 -6.20
N SER A 45 -16.52 0.19 -7.48
CA SER A 45 -16.02 -0.65 -8.57
C SER A 45 -14.55 -0.99 -8.39
N TYR A 46 -13.73 -0.01 -7.99
CA TYR A 46 -12.29 -0.24 -7.76
C TYR A 46 -12.04 -1.07 -6.50
N LEU A 47 -12.87 -0.93 -5.47
CA LEU A 47 -12.77 -1.79 -4.29
C LEU A 47 -13.05 -3.25 -4.65
N LEU A 48 -14.00 -3.50 -5.55
CA LEU A 48 -14.25 -4.86 -6.06
C LEU A 48 -13.04 -5.39 -6.84
N VAL A 49 -12.38 -4.55 -7.63
CA VAL A 49 -11.14 -4.93 -8.33
C VAL A 49 -10.06 -5.32 -7.32
N PHE A 50 -9.91 -4.55 -6.27
CA PHE A 50 -8.98 -4.86 -5.18
C PHE A 50 -9.31 -6.20 -4.52
N ASP A 51 -10.58 -6.44 -4.20
CA ASP A 51 -11.04 -7.69 -3.61
C ASP A 51 -10.74 -8.88 -4.51
N GLU A 52 -10.89 -8.73 -5.84
CA GLU A 52 -10.54 -9.77 -6.80
C GLU A 52 -9.04 -10.09 -6.79
N TYR A 53 -8.20 -9.06 -6.70
CA TYR A 53 -6.75 -9.27 -6.61
C TYR A 53 -6.37 -10.03 -5.35
N VAL A 54 -6.98 -9.68 -4.21
CA VAL A 54 -6.75 -10.39 -2.95
C VAL A 54 -7.17 -11.85 -3.09
N GLN A 55 -8.32 -12.09 -3.70
CA GLN A 55 -8.85 -13.44 -3.89
C GLN A 55 -7.93 -14.31 -4.77
N LYS A 56 -7.35 -13.74 -5.80
CA LYS A 56 -6.39 -14.44 -6.67
C LYS A 56 -5.11 -14.84 -5.96
N LEU A 57 -4.77 -14.18 -4.86
CA LEU A 57 -3.58 -14.48 -4.07
C LEU A 57 -3.82 -15.61 -3.07
N LEU A 58 -5.07 -16.02 -2.87
CA LEU A 58 -5.41 -17.07 -1.91
C LEU A 58 -5.44 -18.47 -2.57
N PRO A 59 -5.03 -19.54 -1.87
CA PRO A 59 -4.30 -19.49 -0.60
C PRO A 59 -2.92 -18.85 -0.82
N ARG A 60 -2.52 -17.99 0.10
CA ARG A 60 -1.26 -17.30 -0.07
C ARG A 60 -0.09 -18.26 0.09
N SER A 61 0.92 -18.08 -0.75
CA SER A 61 2.18 -18.76 -0.59
C SER A 61 2.89 -18.21 0.66
N HIS A 62 3.45 -19.11 1.47
CA HIS A 62 4.34 -18.70 2.55
C HIS A 62 5.76 -18.44 2.03
N ASP A 63 5.96 -18.57 0.72
CA ASP A 63 7.24 -18.33 0.08
C ASP A 63 7.42 -16.85 -0.20
N LEU A 64 8.24 -16.21 0.61
CA LEU A 64 8.57 -14.79 0.46
C LEU A 64 9.17 -14.50 -0.92
N THR A 65 9.95 -15.42 -1.47
CA THR A 65 10.57 -15.26 -2.79
C THR A 65 9.52 -15.05 -3.88
N THR A 66 8.42 -15.79 -3.85
CA THR A 66 7.31 -15.63 -4.80
C THR A 66 6.68 -14.25 -4.68
N GLU A 67 6.47 -13.77 -3.46
CA GLU A 67 5.88 -12.46 -3.24
C GLU A 67 6.81 -11.32 -3.65
N LEU A 68 8.11 -11.47 -3.38
CA LEU A 68 9.10 -10.49 -3.82
C LEU A 68 9.15 -10.40 -5.35
N ALA A 69 9.02 -11.52 -6.05
CA ALA A 69 8.97 -11.55 -7.51
C ALA A 69 7.73 -10.82 -8.04
N ARG A 70 6.58 -11.01 -7.40
CA ARG A 70 5.34 -10.29 -7.75
C ARG A 70 5.50 -8.78 -7.56
N ILE A 71 6.09 -8.38 -6.44
CA ILE A 71 6.36 -6.97 -6.16
C ILE A 71 7.24 -6.37 -7.24
N HIS A 72 8.31 -7.05 -7.61
CA HIS A 72 9.22 -6.58 -8.66
C HIS A 72 8.48 -6.39 -9.98
N GLU A 73 7.65 -7.35 -10.37
CA GLU A 73 6.88 -7.29 -11.60
C GLU A 73 5.90 -6.10 -11.59
N ILE A 74 5.15 -5.93 -10.52
CA ILE A 74 4.18 -4.83 -10.38
C ILE A 74 4.89 -3.49 -10.38
N CYS A 75 5.98 -3.35 -9.62
CA CYS A 75 6.76 -2.12 -9.56
C CYS A 75 7.37 -1.76 -10.92
N SER A 76 7.74 -2.76 -11.72
CA SER A 76 8.24 -2.54 -13.07
C SER A 76 7.18 -1.89 -13.98
N GLU A 77 5.91 -2.18 -13.75
CA GLU A 77 4.81 -1.53 -14.47
C GLU A 77 4.58 -0.10 -13.96
N ILE A 78 4.77 0.14 -12.68
CA ILE A 78 4.51 1.43 -12.04
C ILE A 78 5.64 2.43 -12.32
N ASN A 79 6.89 1.97 -12.25
CA ASN A 79 8.07 2.84 -12.27
C ASN A 79 8.12 3.82 -13.45
N PRO A 80 7.82 3.44 -14.70
CA PRO A 80 7.89 4.39 -15.81
C PRO A 80 6.74 5.40 -15.83
N ASN A 81 5.72 5.21 -15.01
CA ASN A 81 4.49 6.01 -15.05
C ASN A 81 4.35 6.98 -13.89
N LEU A 82 5.24 6.92 -12.90
CA LEU A 82 5.21 7.80 -11.74
C LEU A 82 6.53 8.55 -11.58
N THR A 83 6.43 9.79 -11.12
CA THR A 83 7.59 10.55 -10.66
C THR A 83 8.07 9.97 -9.33
N GLN A 84 9.30 10.30 -8.93
CA GLN A 84 9.83 9.86 -7.65
C GLN A 84 8.96 10.35 -6.48
N LYS A 85 8.46 11.56 -6.56
CA LYS A 85 7.56 12.15 -5.56
C LYS A 85 6.27 11.35 -5.43
N GLN A 86 5.69 10.94 -6.56
CA GLN A 86 4.47 10.13 -6.57
C GLN A 86 4.72 8.75 -5.98
N LYS A 87 5.89 8.16 -6.24
CA LYS A 87 6.27 6.86 -5.65
C LYS A 87 6.37 6.95 -4.13
N VAL A 88 6.91 8.04 -3.60
CA VAL A 88 6.96 8.28 -2.16
C VAL A 88 5.55 8.34 -1.59
N VAL A 89 4.62 9.01 -2.27
CA VAL A 89 3.21 9.08 -1.83
C VAL A 89 2.57 7.70 -1.83
N VAL A 90 2.80 6.90 -2.87
CA VAL A 90 2.29 5.52 -2.93
C VAL A 90 2.84 4.68 -1.78
N LEU A 91 4.12 4.79 -1.49
CA LEU A 91 4.74 4.07 -0.38
C LEU A 91 4.15 4.51 0.96
N LEU A 92 3.94 5.82 1.15
CA LEU A 92 3.32 6.36 2.35
C LEU A 92 1.92 5.77 2.56
N GLU A 93 1.11 5.73 1.50
CA GLU A 93 -0.23 5.14 1.56
C GLU A 93 -0.17 3.65 1.87
N LEU A 94 0.79 2.94 1.30
CA LEU A 94 1.00 1.53 1.58
C LEU A 94 1.31 1.30 3.07
N ILE A 95 2.20 2.11 3.63
CA ILE A 95 2.53 2.04 5.05
C ILE A 95 1.28 2.30 5.90
N ASN A 96 0.47 3.28 5.52
CA ASN A 96 -0.79 3.56 6.22
C ASN A 96 -1.73 2.35 6.18
N ILE A 97 -1.80 1.64 5.05
CA ILE A 97 -2.66 0.47 4.91
C ILE A 97 -2.18 -0.66 5.82
N VAL A 98 -0.89 -0.98 5.80
CA VAL A 98 -0.38 -2.09 6.62
C VAL A 98 -0.36 -1.77 8.11
N GLN A 99 -0.39 -0.50 8.49
CA GLN A 99 -0.46 -0.07 9.88
C GLN A 99 -1.88 0.22 10.36
N ALA A 100 -2.88 0.09 9.51
CA ALA A 100 -4.25 0.52 9.82
C ALA A 100 -4.85 -0.16 11.05
N ASP A 101 -4.45 -1.39 11.33
CA ASP A 101 -4.89 -2.12 12.52
C ASP A 101 -3.93 -1.98 13.71
N GLY A 102 -2.89 -1.15 13.58
CA GLY A 102 -1.91 -0.90 14.64
C GLY A 102 -0.81 -1.94 14.75
N ILE A 103 -0.81 -2.96 13.91
CA ILE A 103 0.16 -4.06 13.95
C ILE A 103 0.80 -4.22 12.58
N ILE A 104 2.15 -4.19 12.55
CA ILE A 104 2.92 -4.55 11.36
C ILE A 104 3.64 -5.85 11.64
N THR A 105 3.41 -6.87 10.82
CA THR A 105 4.13 -8.13 10.91
C THR A 105 5.51 -8.00 10.29
N ASP A 106 6.44 -8.91 10.64
CA ASP A 106 7.77 -8.95 10.03
C ASP A 106 7.67 -9.13 8.52
N ARG A 107 6.73 -9.95 8.06
CA ARG A 107 6.48 -10.17 6.64
C ARG A 107 6.06 -8.87 5.94
N GLU A 108 5.10 -8.16 6.52
CA GLU A 108 4.63 -6.87 5.98
C GLU A 108 5.76 -5.87 5.90
N SER A 109 6.60 -5.79 6.92
CA SER A 109 7.76 -4.92 6.94
C SER A 109 8.74 -5.27 5.81
N GLN A 110 9.01 -6.56 5.59
CA GLN A 110 9.89 -7.01 4.51
C GLN A 110 9.33 -6.69 3.14
N LEU A 111 8.01 -6.80 2.95
CA LEU A 111 7.35 -6.45 1.70
C LEU A 111 7.41 -4.96 1.42
N VAL A 112 7.17 -4.13 2.44
CA VAL A 112 7.29 -2.67 2.34
C VAL A 112 8.71 -2.27 1.95
N ASP A 113 9.71 -2.87 2.59
CA ASP A 113 11.12 -2.60 2.28
C ASP A 113 11.45 -2.96 0.83
N ALA A 114 10.93 -4.09 0.34
CA ALA A 114 11.13 -4.53 -1.04
C ALA A 114 10.49 -3.56 -2.04
N ILE A 115 9.30 -3.06 -1.74
CA ILE A 115 8.62 -2.08 -2.58
C ILE A 115 9.44 -0.79 -2.63
N ALA A 116 9.91 -0.33 -1.48
CA ALA A 116 10.74 0.87 -1.39
C ALA A 116 12.02 0.74 -2.22
N LEU A 117 12.68 -0.42 -2.16
CA LEU A 117 13.86 -0.68 -2.98
C LEU A 117 13.53 -0.66 -4.47
N ASN A 118 12.42 -1.26 -4.87
CA ASN A 118 11.99 -1.25 -6.27
C ASN A 118 11.62 0.14 -6.75
N PHE A 119 11.15 1.01 -5.86
CA PHE A 119 10.88 2.42 -6.15
C PHE A 119 12.14 3.29 -6.04
N ARG A 120 13.29 2.72 -5.69
CA ARG A 120 14.56 3.42 -5.48
C ARG A 120 14.47 4.49 -4.40
N ILE A 121 13.76 4.18 -3.34
CA ILE A 121 13.68 5.01 -2.14
C ILE A 121 14.72 4.49 -1.17
N SER A 122 15.61 5.39 -0.68
CA SER A 122 16.74 4.98 0.17
C SER A 122 16.25 4.50 1.55
N PRO A 123 17.05 3.67 2.26
CA PRO A 123 16.70 3.25 3.61
C PRO A 123 16.46 4.41 4.58
N SER A 124 17.22 5.49 4.47
CA SER A 124 17.02 6.67 5.31
C SER A 124 15.70 7.37 5.00
N GLU A 125 15.29 7.42 3.72
CA GLU A 125 13.99 7.97 3.32
C GLU A 125 12.87 7.08 3.84
N ILE A 126 13.01 5.75 3.77
CA ILE A 126 12.04 4.79 4.30
C ILE A 126 11.84 5.03 5.80
N GLU A 127 12.92 5.16 6.54
CA GLU A 127 12.87 5.42 7.98
C GLU A 127 12.17 6.74 8.30
N SER A 128 12.49 7.79 7.53
CA SER A 128 11.86 9.09 7.69
C SER A 128 10.36 9.04 7.40
N ILE A 129 9.95 8.33 6.35
CA ILE A 129 8.54 8.15 6.00
C ILE A 129 7.81 7.39 7.11
N THR A 130 8.39 6.30 7.60
CA THR A 130 7.79 5.49 8.67
C THR A 130 7.65 6.31 9.94
N THR A 131 8.66 7.06 10.31
CA THR A 131 8.63 7.94 11.47
C THR A 131 7.58 9.03 11.32
N PHE A 132 7.49 9.63 10.13
CA PHE A 132 6.48 10.64 9.82
C PHE A 132 5.06 10.09 9.97
N VAL A 133 4.79 8.89 9.43
CA VAL A 133 3.46 8.25 9.53
C VAL A 133 3.09 8.06 11.00
N ARG A 134 4.00 7.51 11.80
CA ARG A 134 3.77 7.30 13.24
C ARG A 134 3.55 8.61 13.98
N GLY A 135 4.40 9.60 13.72
CA GLY A 135 4.30 10.91 14.33
C GLY A 135 3.04 11.63 13.91
N HIS A 136 2.64 11.50 12.63
CA HIS A 136 1.43 12.12 12.12
C HIS A 136 0.18 11.54 12.78
N GLN A 137 0.13 10.23 12.99
CA GLN A 137 -0.97 9.60 13.70
C GLN A 137 -1.09 10.12 15.13
N SER A 138 0.03 10.22 15.84
CA SER A 138 0.06 10.80 17.19
C SER A 138 -0.34 12.27 17.18
N THR A 139 0.15 13.03 16.20
CA THR A 139 -0.15 14.46 16.06
C THR A 139 -1.62 14.71 15.78
N ILE A 140 -2.27 13.86 14.97
CA ILE A 140 -3.69 13.94 14.70
C ILE A 140 -4.47 13.82 16.02
N LEU A 141 -4.11 12.87 16.86
CA LEU A 141 -4.73 12.71 18.17
C LEU A 141 -4.53 13.93 19.05
N ASP A 142 -3.34 14.51 19.03
CA ASP A 142 -3.02 15.72 19.80
C ASP A 142 -3.79 16.93 19.26
N HIS A 143 -3.87 17.08 17.95
CA HIS A 143 -4.64 18.17 17.32
C HIS A 143 -6.12 18.10 17.63
N SER A 144 -6.66 16.90 17.77
CA SER A 144 -8.08 16.75 18.10
C SER A 144 -8.41 17.23 19.51
N ARG A 145 -7.40 17.48 20.34
CA ARG A 145 -7.55 18.01 21.69
C ARG A 145 -7.52 19.54 21.73
N ILE A 146 -7.11 20.15 20.65
CA ILE A 146 -7.03 21.60 20.53
C ILE A 146 -8.35 22.14 20.02
#